data_eca434b5f81202f91c195a6fd3c31b16
#
_entry.id   eca434b5f81202f91c195a6fd3c31b16
#
_cell.length_a   1.000
_cell.length_b   1.000
_cell.length_c   1.000
_cell.angle_alpha   90.00
_cell.angle_beta   90.00
_cell.angle_gamma   90.00
#
_symmetry.space_group_name_H-M   'P 1'
#
loop_
_entity.id
_entity.type
_entity.pdbx_description
1 polymer ?
#
loop_
_entity_poly.entity_id
_entity_poly.type
_entity_poly.pdbx_seq_one_letter_code
_entity_poly.pdbx_strand_id
1 'polypeptide(L)'
;MNEIFSIFNPDWWMDENNNALQMGDAILFLIFLLPIAYLFIYSLASLRKYKNPYPHANIQHRFLVVFTVLRDGKEVISSINTFLDTQNYPREKYDIAVAATQLPEEDLITLLQMPVNIVVPDKESCTKVYAIQQVMERYSPHEYDMVVIFNSDNRVVPNALDLF
;
A
#
# COMPACT_ATOMS: atom_id res chain seq x y z
N MET A 1 39.69 -32.86 -22.02
CA MET A 1 38.63 -32.35 -22.93
C MET A 1 37.40 -33.27 -22.96
N ASN A 2 37.47 -34.51 -22.44
CA ASN A 2 36.35 -35.48 -22.48
C ASN A 2 35.35 -35.33 -21.31
N GLU A 3 35.70 -34.63 -20.24
CA GLU A 3 34.79 -34.52 -19.07
C GLU A 3 33.62 -33.56 -19.27
N ILE A 4 33.81 -32.51 -20.08
CA ILE A 4 32.72 -31.54 -20.34
C ILE A 4 31.60 -32.17 -21.22
N PHE A 5 31.93 -33.13 -22.07
CA PHE A 5 30.94 -33.82 -22.88
C PHE A 5 30.15 -34.89 -22.12
N SER A 6 30.67 -35.40 -20.99
CA SER A 6 29.94 -36.37 -20.16
C SER A 6 28.71 -35.79 -19.50
N ILE A 7 28.71 -34.48 -19.27
CA ILE A 7 27.56 -33.74 -18.67
C ILE A 7 26.31 -33.81 -19.58
N PHE A 8 26.51 -33.94 -20.88
CA PHE A 8 25.39 -34.05 -21.85
C PHE A 8 25.00 -35.52 -22.17
N ASN A 9 25.63 -36.50 -21.51
CA ASN A 9 25.26 -37.90 -21.68
C ASN A 9 24.04 -38.23 -20.81
N PRO A 10 22.92 -38.72 -21.38
CA PRO A 10 21.74 -39.13 -20.61
C PRO A 10 22.05 -40.13 -19.50
N ASP A 11 22.94 -41.05 -19.74
CA ASP A 11 23.35 -42.08 -18.75
C ASP A 11 24.00 -41.48 -17.52
N TRP A 12 24.68 -40.32 -17.64
CA TRP A 12 25.28 -39.61 -16.52
C TRP A 12 24.23 -38.99 -15.62
N TRP A 13 23.14 -38.48 -16.19
CA TRP A 13 22.02 -37.88 -15.45
C TRP A 13 21.10 -38.95 -14.83
N MET A 14 21.11 -40.20 -15.36
CA MET A 14 20.27 -41.28 -14.85
C MET A 14 21.03 -42.22 -13.91
N ASP A 15 22.30 -41.97 -13.63
CA ASP A 15 23.09 -42.78 -12.70
C ASP A 15 22.77 -42.38 -11.25
N GLU A 16 21.95 -43.19 -10.56
CA GLU A 16 21.55 -42.99 -9.17
C GLU A 16 22.74 -43.04 -8.20
N ASN A 17 23.88 -43.61 -8.62
CA ASN A 17 25.10 -43.68 -7.80
C ASN A 17 26.09 -42.53 -8.06
N ASN A 18 25.71 -41.53 -8.87
CA ASN A 18 26.59 -40.42 -9.16
C ASN A 18 26.60 -39.42 -7.96
N ASN A 19 27.66 -39.48 -7.17
CA ASN A 19 27.84 -38.66 -5.99
C ASN A 19 27.74 -37.13 -6.30
N ALA A 20 28.16 -36.72 -7.49
CA ALA A 20 28.10 -35.31 -7.89
C ALA A 20 26.64 -34.86 -8.11
N LEU A 21 25.81 -35.70 -8.71
CA LEU A 21 24.39 -35.45 -8.88
C LEU A 21 23.67 -35.40 -7.52
N GLN A 22 23.91 -36.39 -6.66
CA GLN A 22 23.32 -36.42 -5.32
C GLN A 22 23.68 -35.19 -4.49
N MET A 23 24.94 -34.71 -4.57
CA MET A 23 25.34 -33.46 -3.93
C MET A 23 24.63 -32.26 -4.55
N GLY A 24 24.49 -32.20 -5.89
CA GLY A 24 23.76 -31.16 -6.58
C GLY A 24 22.30 -31.10 -6.15
N ASP A 25 21.63 -32.23 -6.12
CA ASP A 25 20.24 -32.35 -5.68
C ASP A 25 20.06 -31.94 -4.21
N ALA A 26 20.97 -32.35 -3.33
CA ALA A 26 20.93 -31.96 -1.93
C ALA A 26 21.09 -30.44 -1.75
N ILE A 27 21.99 -29.83 -2.51
CA ILE A 27 22.19 -28.36 -2.49
C ILE A 27 20.93 -27.65 -3.01
N LEU A 28 20.40 -28.09 -4.15
CA LEU A 28 19.17 -27.53 -4.71
C LEU A 28 17.99 -27.70 -3.74
N PHE A 29 17.85 -28.86 -3.13
CA PHE A 29 16.82 -29.12 -2.13
C PHE A 29 16.92 -28.11 -0.96
N LEU A 30 18.13 -27.89 -0.43
CA LEU A 30 18.33 -26.92 0.65
C LEU A 30 18.04 -25.49 0.22
N ILE A 31 18.44 -25.10 -1.00
CA ILE A 31 18.16 -23.77 -1.56
C ILE A 31 16.64 -23.49 -1.62
N PHE A 32 15.85 -24.50 -1.99
CA PHE A 32 14.40 -24.35 -2.05
C PHE A 32 13.72 -24.59 -0.70
N LEU A 33 14.23 -25.51 0.11
CA LEU A 33 13.63 -25.83 1.42
C LEU A 33 13.67 -24.64 2.38
N LEU A 34 14.78 -23.90 2.44
CA LEU A 34 14.94 -22.80 3.37
C LEU A 34 13.91 -21.67 3.15
N PRO A 35 13.72 -21.15 1.92
CA PRO A 35 12.66 -20.14 1.65
C PRO A 35 11.26 -20.67 1.91
N ILE A 36 10.98 -21.93 1.57
CA ILE A 36 9.66 -22.53 1.80
C ILE A 36 9.39 -22.67 3.29
N ALA A 37 10.36 -23.15 4.08
CA ALA A 37 10.23 -23.25 5.53
C ALA A 37 10.05 -21.87 6.17
N TYR A 38 10.78 -20.86 5.69
CA TYR A 38 10.64 -19.48 6.12
C TYR A 38 9.22 -18.97 5.88
N LEU A 39 8.70 -19.08 4.63
CA LEU A 39 7.36 -18.66 4.29
C LEU A 39 6.30 -19.42 5.09
N PHE A 40 6.51 -20.73 5.32
CA PHE A 40 5.61 -21.55 6.14
C PHE A 40 5.53 -21.04 7.59
N ILE A 41 6.67 -20.75 8.22
CA ILE A 41 6.73 -20.20 9.58
C ILE A 41 6.01 -18.85 9.66
N TYR A 42 6.23 -17.95 8.68
CA TYR A 42 5.54 -16.66 8.62
C TYR A 42 4.04 -16.82 8.40
N SER A 43 3.63 -17.75 7.55
CA SER A 43 2.24 -18.07 7.34
C SER A 43 1.56 -18.56 8.62
N LEU A 44 2.20 -19.44 9.38
CA LEU A 44 1.69 -19.87 10.69
C LEU A 44 1.66 -18.72 11.70
N ALA A 45 2.67 -17.88 11.72
CA ALA A 45 2.72 -16.71 12.60
C ALA A 45 1.60 -15.71 12.29
N SER A 46 1.20 -15.57 11.02
CA SER A 46 0.12 -14.66 10.59
C SER A 46 -1.28 -15.11 11.07
N LEU A 47 -1.44 -16.38 11.45
CA LEU A 47 -2.69 -16.87 12.06
C LEU A 47 -2.88 -16.33 13.47
N ARG A 48 -1.83 -15.80 14.07
CA ARG A 48 -1.92 -15.19 15.39
C ARG A 48 -2.59 -13.84 15.27
N LYS A 49 -3.73 -13.67 15.95
CA LYS A 49 -4.42 -12.38 15.98
C LYS A 49 -3.49 -11.31 16.57
N TYR A 50 -3.17 -10.30 15.76
CA TYR A 50 -2.38 -9.17 16.22
C TYR A 50 -3.14 -8.44 17.32
N LYS A 51 -2.50 -8.28 18.48
CA LYS A 51 -2.98 -7.38 19.53
C LYS A 51 -2.18 -6.09 19.43
N ASN A 52 -2.87 -4.98 19.20
CA ASN A 52 -2.22 -3.68 19.25
C ASN A 52 -1.60 -3.49 20.65
N PRO A 53 -0.27 -3.37 20.77
CA PRO A 53 0.39 -3.19 22.07
C PRO A 53 0.23 -1.77 22.63
N TYR A 54 -0.23 -0.84 21.80
CA TYR A 54 -0.37 0.55 22.20
C TYR A 54 -1.74 0.80 22.82
N PRO A 55 -1.82 1.53 23.95
CA PRO A 55 -3.08 1.94 24.51
C PRO A 55 -3.80 2.89 23.54
N HIS A 56 -5.13 2.90 23.58
CA HIS A 56 -5.90 3.90 22.86
C HIS A 56 -5.53 5.30 23.35
N ALA A 57 -5.31 6.21 22.42
CA ALA A 57 -5.05 7.61 22.77
C ALA A 57 -6.30 8.22 23.43
N ASN A 58 -6.12 8.91 24.54
CA ASN A 58 -7.20 9.66 25.19
C ASN A 58 -7.41 11.05 24.58
N ILE A 59 -6.54 11.43 23.63
CA ILE A 59 -6.55 12.75 22.99
C ILE A 59 -6.96 12.55 21.53
N GLN A 60 -7.98 13.30 21.12
CA GLN A 60 -8.40 13.33 19.73
C GLN A 60 -7.55 14.33 18.95
N HIS A 61 -6.70 13.83 18.07
CA HIS A 61 -5.87 14.63 17.18
C HIS A 61 -6.67 15.22 16.02
N ARG A 62 -6.21 16.35 15.48
CA ARG A 62 -6.78 16.93 14.28
C ARG A 62 -6.02 16.42 13.04
N PHE A 63 -6.74 15.81 12.09
CA PHE A 63 -6.17 15.18 10.91
C PHE A 63 -6.42 15.99 9.65
N LEU A 64 -5.41 16.07 8.78
CA LEU A 64 -5.58 16.36 7.38
C LEU A 64 -5.50 15.05 6.59
N VAL A 65 -6.63 14.62 6.03
CA VAL A 65 -6.73 13.40 5.22
C VAL A 65 -6.58 13.79 3.76
N VAL A 66 -5.53 13.34 3.10
CA VAL A 66 -5.22 13.68 1.72
C VAL A 66 -5.44 12.47 0.83
N PHE A 67 -6.39 12.55 -0.10
CA PHE A 67 -6.55 11.58 -1.17
C PHE A 67 -5.84 12.10 -2.43
N THR A 68 -4.97 11.25 -2.99
CA THR A 68 -4.27 11.58 -4.25
C THR A 68 -4.89 10.83 -5.39
N VAL A 69 -5.27 11.54 -6.45
CA VAL A 69 -5.88 10.93 -7.63
C VAL A 69 -5.25 11.44 -8.92
N LEU A 70 -5.02 10.50 -9.84
CA LEU A 70 -4.50 10.77 -11.17
C LEU A 70 -5.43 10.09 -12.20
N ARG A 71 -6.17 10.89 -12.97
CA ARG A 71 -7.04 10.48 -14.10
C ARG A 71 -8.32 9.71 -13.77
N ASP A 72 -8.34 8.85 -12.76
CA ASP A 72 -9.52 8.05 -12.41
C ASP A 72 -10.19 8.57 -11.14
N GLY A 73 -11.24 9.37 -11.32
CA GLY A 73 -11.98 9.96 -10.22
C GLY A 73 -12.97 8.99 -9.57
N LYS A 74 -13.44 7.97 -10.27
CA LYS A 74 -14.45 7.04 -9.74
C LYS A 74 -13.94 6.23 -8.55
N GLU A 75 -12.68 5.81 -8.62
CA GLU A 75 -12.04 5.06 -7.53
C GLU A 75 -11.92 5.93 -6.27
N VAL A 76 -11.43 7.17 -6.41
CA VAL A 76 -11.28 8.07 -5.27
C VAL A 76 -12.63 8.47 -4.67
N ILE A 77 -13.66 8.70 -5.48
CA ILE A 77 -15.01 8.98 -5.02
C ILE A 77 -15.55 7.82 -4.17
N SER A 78 -15.36 6.57 -4.65
CA SER A 78 -15.75 5.37 -3.90
C SER A 78 -14.99 5.23 -2.59
N SER A 79 -13.67 5.51 -2.61
CA SER A 79 -12.82 5.45 -1.43
C SER A 79 -13.19 6.50 -0.39
N ILE A 80 -13.49 7.73 -0.82
CA ILE A 80 -13.92 8.82 0.06
C ILE A 80 -15.30 8.51 0.67
N ASN A 81 -16.26 8.02 -0.13
CA ASN A 81 -17.57 7.63 0.40
C ASN A 81 -17.42 6.53 1.46
N THR A 82 -16.65 5.48 1.15
CA THR A 82 -16.37 4.41 2.13
C THR A 82 -15.71 4.96 3.40
N PHE A 83 -14.76 5.88 3.25
CA PHE A 83 -14.12 6.53 4.40
C PHE A 83 -15.14 7.30 5.24
N LEU A 84 -15.96 8.16 4.62
CA LEU A 84 -16.97 8.97 5.31
C LEU A 84 -18.00 8.10 6.04
N ASP A 85 -18.41 6.97 5.42
CA ASP A 85 -19.42 6.07 5.96
C ASP A 85 -18.90 5.20 7.12
N THR A 86 -17.60 4.97 7.18
CA THR A 86 -17.02 4.00 8.11
C THR A 86 -16.23 4.62 9.27
N GLN A 87 -16.00 5.95 9.27
CA GLN A 87 -15.29 6.62 10.35
C GLN A 87 -16.27 7.15 11.42
N ASN A 88 -16.05 6.77 12.69
CA ASN A 88 -16.77 7.33 13.84
C ASN A 88 -16.00 8.49 14.47
N TYR A 89 -14.89 8.92 13.89
CA TYR A 89 -14.09 10.04 14.36
C TYR A 89 -14.88 11.35 14.23
N PRO A 90 -14.81 12.28 15.22
CA PRO A 90 -15.54 13.55 15.17
C PRO A 90 -15.23 14.33 13.88
N ARG A 91 -16.28 14.74 13.16
CA ARG A 91 -16.13 15.38 11.84
C ARG A 91 -15.36 16.70 11.89
N GLU A 92 -15.46 17.42 13.01
CA GLU A 92 -14.74 18.65 13.26
C GLU A 92 -13.23 18.46 13.51
N LYS A 93 -12.79 17.21 13.68
CA LYS A 93 -11.41 16.84 13.96
C LYS A 93 -10.64 16.40 12.73
N TYR A 94 -11.26 16.37 11.57
CA TYR A 94 -10.55 16.08 10.33
C TYR A 94 -11.08 16.83 9.14
N ASP A 95 -10.19 17.20 8.26
CA ASP A 95 -10.49 17.76 6.94
C ASP A 95 -10.01 16.79 5.84
N ILE A 96 -10.78 16.73 4.75
CA ILE A 96 -10.43 15.90 3.60
C ILE A 96 -10.01 16.81 2.46
N ALA A 97 -8.79 16.62 1.96
CA ALA A 97 -8.27 17.27 0.78
C ALA A 97 -8.07 16.25 -0.34
N VAL A 98 -8.50 16.59 -1.55
CA VAL A 98 -8.30 15.76 -2.75
C VAL A 98 -7.29 16.45 -3.66
N ALA A 99 -6.12 15.85 -3.81
CA ALA A 99 -5.12 16.30 -4.79
C ALA A 99 -5.50 15.75 -6.17
N ALA A 100 -6.26 16.54 -6.92
CA ALA A 100 -6.89 16.15 -8.18
C ALA A 100 -5.99 16.49 -9.36
N THR A 101 -5.42 15.47 -10.04
CA THR A 101 -4.58 15.66 -11.23
C THR A 101 -5.26 15.04 -12.45
N GLN A 102 -5.49 15.85 -13.49
CA GLN A 102 -6.03 15.40 -14.77
C GLN A 102 -7.37 14.62 -14.66
N LEU A 103 -8.27 15.05 -13.77
CA LEU A 103 -9.58 14.43 -13.63
C LEU A 103 -10.53 14.84 -14.76
N PRO A 104 -11.42 13.91 -15.20
CA PRO A 104 -12.57 14.24 -16.01
C PRO A 104 -13.47 15.26 -15.30
N GLU A 105 -14.09 16.14 -16.07
CA GLU A 105 -14.98 17.18 -15.54
C GLU A 105 -16.17 16.61 -14.76
N GLU A 106 -16.71 15.47 -15.20
CA GLU A 106 -17.81 14.76 -14.53
C GLU A 106 -17.44 14.32 -13.12
N ASP A 107 -16.22 13.77 -12.94
CA ASP A 107 -15.71 13.33 -11.64
C ASP A 107 -15.43 14.51 -10.73
N LEU A 108 -14.92 15.62 -11.31
CA LEU A 108 -14.67 16.86 -10.57
C LEU A 108 -15.98 17.46 -10.04
N ILE A 109 -17.05 17.50 -10.85
CA ILE A 109 -18.37 17.97 -10.44
C ILE A 109 -18.91 17.11 -9.29
N THR A 110 -18.72 15.79 -9.37
CA THR A 110 -19.15 14.87 -8.31
C THR A 110 -18.40 15.14 -7.01
N LEU A 111 -17.08 15.30 -7.07
CA LEU A 111 -16.26 15.63 -5.91
C LEU A 111 -16.62 16.98 -5.28
N LEU A 112 -17.01 17.98 -6.07
CA LEU A 112 -17.45 19.29 -5.58
C LEU A 112 -18.75 19.21 -4.76
N GLN A 113 -19.56 18.16 -4.95
CA GLN A 113 -20.77 17.93 -4.15
C GLN A 113 -20.50 17.19 -2.84
N MET A 114 -19.29 16.70 -2.64
CA MET A 114 -18.88 15.99 -1.44
C MET A 114 -18.28 16.96 -0.40
N PRO A 115 -18.28 16.60 0.89
CA PRO A 115 -17.69 17.43 1.95
C PRO A 115 -16.14 17.32 1.95
N VAL A 116 -15.53 17.65 0.82
CA VAL A 116 -14.07 17.58 0.60
C VAL A 116 -13.55 18.87 -0.03
N ASN A 117 -12.29 19.17 0.18
CA ASN A 117 -11.61 20.30 -0.42
C ASN A 117 -10.77 19.82 -1.61
N ILE A 118 -11.01 20.35 -2.79
CA ILE A 118 -10.28 19.95 -3.99
C ILE A 118 -9.11 20.91 -4.20
N VAL A 119 -7.93 20.33 -4.40
CA VAL A 119 -6.72 21.06 -4.79
C VAL A 119 -6.29 20.55 -6.17
N VAL A 120 -6.43 21.41 -7.17
CA VAL A 120 -5.96 21.15 -8.53
C VAL A 120 -4.58 21.77 -8.66
N PRO A 121 -3.53 20.98 -8.95
CA PRO A 121 -2.19 21.51 -9.14
C PRO A 121 -2.09 22.43 -10.36
N ASP A 122 -1.25 23.46 -10.29
CA ASP A 122 -1.08 24.45 -11.35
C ASP A 122 -0.52 23.87 -12.66
N LYS A 123 0.09 22.68 -12.61
CA LYS A 123 0.67 22.00 -13.77
C LYS A 123 -0.22 20.87 -14.22
N GLU A 124 -0.59 20.86 -15.50
CA GLU A 124 -1.39 19.77 -16.10
C GLU A 124 -0.76 18.39 -15.98
N SER A 125 0.57 18.30 -16.09
CA SER A 125 1.30 17.07 -15.91
C SER A 125 2.22 17.19 -14.70
N CYS A 126 1.73 16.78 -13.55
CA CYS A 126 2.50 16.81 -12.31
C CYS A 126 2.67 15.40 -11.71
N THR A 127 3.74 15.27 -10.93
CA THR A 127 3.96 14.06 -10.14
C THR A 127 3.04 14.07 -8.91
N LYS A 128 2.77 12.89 -8.37
CA LYS A 128 2.04 12.74 -7.10
C LYS A 128 2.67 13.58 -5.97
N VAL A 129 3.99 13.63 -5.92
CA VAL A 129 4.74 14.40 -4.91
C VAL A 129 4.42 15.89 -5.04
N TYR A 130 4.40 16.42 -6.26
CA TYR A 130 4.05 17.82 -6.51
C TYR A 130 2.59 18.13 -6.12
N ALA A 131 1.66 17.23 -6.43
CA ALA A 131 0.27 17.39 -6.05
C ALA A 131 0.09 17.42 -4.52
N ILE A 132 0.79 16.55 -3.79
CA ILE A 132 0.81 16.57 -2.32
C ILE A 132 1.43 17.86 -1.79
N GLN A 133 2.53 18.33 -2.39
CA GLN A 133 3.15 19.60 -2.01
C GLN A 133 2.18 20.77 -2.13
N GLN A 134 1.40 20.85 -3.23
CA GLN A 134 0.37 21.90 -3.41
C GLN A 134 -0.72 21.83 -2.34
N VAL A 135 -1.11 20.62 -1.91
CA VAL A 135 -2.02 20.48 -0.76
C VAL A 135 -1.37 21.04 0.50
N MET A 136 -0.12 20.65 0.79
CA MET A 136 0.57 21.07 2.01
C MET A 136 0.85 22.59 2.05
N GLU A 137 1.03 23.23 0.90
CA GLU A 137 1.17 24.69 0.80
C GLU A 137 -0.13 25.43 1.08
N ARG A 138 -1.29 24.79 0.78
CA ARG A 138 -2.61 25.39 1.00
C ARG A 138 -3.10 25.28 2.43
N TYR A 139 -2.64 24.28 3.19
CA TYR A 139 -3.04 24.05 4.57
C TYR A 139 -1.92 24.44 5.54
N SER A 140 -2.28 25.17 6.58
CA SER A 140 -1.30 25.54 7.59
C SER A 140 -0.86 24.32 8.41
N PRO A 141 0.46 24.05 8.52
CA PRO A 141 0.95 22.93 9.31
C PRO A 141 0.65 23.05 10.82
N HIS A 142 0.24 24.24 11.30
CA HIS A 142 -0.10 24.47 12.70
C HIS A 142 -1.56 24.14 13.04
N GLU A 143 -2.39 23.85 12.02
CA GLU A 143 -3.81 23.53 12.22
C GLU A 143 -4.09 22.06 12.42
N TYR A 144 -3.12 21.19 12.04
CA TYR A 144 -3.27 19.74 12.05
C TYR A 144 -2.15 19.10 12.85
N ASP A 145 -2.50 18.12 13.67
CA ASP A 145 -1.54 17.32 14.41
C ASP A 145 -0.90 16.26 13.51
N MET A 146 -1.68 15.74 12.57
CA MET A 146 -1.26 14.64 11.66
C MET A 146 -1.79 14.82 10.25
N VAL A 147 -1.01 14.33 9.28
CA VAL A 147 -1.42 14.24 7.88
C VAL A 147 -1.42 12.78 7.46
N VAL A 148 -2.55 12.31 6.95
CA VAL A 148 -2.70 10.93 6.44
C VAL A 148 -2.93 10.98 4.95
N ILE A 149 -2.12 10.25 4.19
CA ILE A 149 -2.18 10.27 2.72
C ILE A 149 -2.65 8.92 2.21
N PHE A 150 -3.76 8.92 1.48
CA PHE A 150 -4.32 7.76 0.81
C PHE A 150 -4.18 7.87 -0.71
N ASN A 151 -4.00 6.73 -1.38
CA ASN A 151 -4.14 6.65 -2.81
C ASN A 151 -5.63 6.52 -3.19
N SER A 152 -5.94 6.76 -4.47
CA SER A 152 -7.31 6.62 -5.01
C SER A 152 -7.91 5.23 -4.82
N ASP A 153 -7.07 4.18 -4.85
CA ASP A 153 -7.43 2.77 -4.77
C ASP A 153 -7.44 2.20 -3.34
N ASN A 154 -7.08 3.02 -2.34
CA ASN A 154 -7.00 2.54 -0.97
C ASN A 154 -8.40 2.33 -0.38
N ARG A 155 -8.66 1.11 0.08
CA ARG A 155 -9.81 0.82 0.94
C ARG A 155 -9.42 1.05 2.39
N VAL A 156 -9.91 2.15 2.93
CA VAL A 156 -9.61 2.51 4.31
C VAL A 156 -10.44 1.64 5.26
N VAL A 157 -9.78 1.07 6.26
CA VAL A 157 -10.46 0.26 7.27
C VAL A 157 -11.41 1.13 8.11
N PRO A 158 -12.52 0.56 8.61
CA PRO A 158 -13.40 1.29 9.53
C PRO A 158 -12.63 1.84 10.73
N ASN A 159 -12.97 3.07 11.13
CA ASN A 159 -12.34 3.77 12.26
C ASN A 159 -10.82 3.88 12.17
N ALA A 160 -10.29 4.08 10.95
CA ALA A 160 -8.85 4.19 10.73
C ALA A 160 -8.21 5.33 11.53
N LEU A 161 -8.91 6.45 11.71
CA LEU A 161 -8.39 7.60 12.46
C LEU A 161 -8.27 7.33 13.98
N ASP A 162 -9.01 6.37 14.51
CA ASP A 162 -8.87 5.95 15.91
C ASP A 162 -7.64 5.05 16.14
N LEU A 163 -7.00 4.59 15.07
CA LEU A 163 -5.85 3.70 15.14
C LEU A 163 -4.51 4.45 15.09
N PHE A 164 -4.53 5.74 14.74
CA PHE A 164 -3.37 6.62 14.71
C PHE A 164 -3.27 7.45 15.99
#